data_e686b8b4f548238e54fd70307156efa3
#
_entry.id   e686b8b4f548238e54fd70307156efa3
#
_cell.length_a   1.000
_cell.length_b   1.000
_cell.length_c   1.000
_cell.angle_alpha   90.00
_cell.angle_beta   90.00
_cell.angle_gamma   90.00
#
_symmetry.space_group_name_H-M   'P 1'
#
loop_
_entity.id
_entity.type
_entity.pdbx_description
1 polymer ?
#
loop_
_entity_poly.entity_id
_entity_poly.type
_entity_poly.pdbx_seq_one_letter_code
_entity_poly.pdbx_strand_id
1 'polypeptide(L)'
;WKCHRQMNPLGLAFEVFDDFGRYRKEESLEAPENLIKKGNGKTTADVFKTKPVNAAGLLDGTGDPKLDGEVVDAFDLIERLAKSDRVRQSIIRHAFRFFMGRNEMLSDSETLMDADHAYLESGGSFNAVIVALLSSDSFMYRKQMDR
;
A
#
# COMPACT_ATOMS: atom_id res chain seq x y z
N TRP A 1 11.50 10.23 -15.86
CA TRP A 1 11.55 11.25 -14.80
C TRP A 1 10.19 11.62 -14.22
N LYS A 2 9.13 11.74 -15.06
CA LYS A 2 7.80 12.15 -14.55
C LYS A 2 7.22 11.17 -13.53
N CYS A 3 7.35 9.85 -13.76
CA CYS A 3 6.85 8.84 -12.83
C CYS A 3 7.67 8.80 -11.53
N HIS A 4 9.00 8.86 -11.63
CA HIS A 4 9.88 8.83 -10.46
C HIS A 4 9.69 10.02 -9.52
N ARG A 5 9.32 11.18 -10.05
CA ARG A 5 9.06 12.37 -9.24
C ARG A 5 7.95 12.16 -8.21
N GLN A 6 6.93 11.35 -8.53
CA GLN A 6 5.84 11.06 -7.60
C GLN A 6 6.08 9.80 -6.78
N MET A 7 6.79 8.82 -7.33
CA MET A 7 7.03 7.53 -6.68
C MET A 7 8.16 7.59 -5.65
N ASN A 8 9.26 8.27 -5.97
CA ASN A 8 10.44 8.30 -5.11
C ASN A 8 10.16 8.90 -3.71
N PRO A 9 9.44 10.04 -3.59
CA PRO A 9 9.13 10.59 -2.27
C PRO A 9 8.35 9.61 -1.39
N LEU A 10 7.41 8.86 -1.96
CA LEU A 10 6.69 7.83 -1.24
C LEU A 10 7.58 6.62 -0.93
N GLY A 11 8.45 6.24 -1.87
CA GLY A 11 9.39 5.12 -1.73
C GLY A 11 10.35 5.28 -0.56
N LEU A 12 10.73 6.52 -0.21
CA LEU A 12 11.61 6.80 0.92
C LEU A 12 11.04 6.28 2.27
N ALA A 13 9.72 6.23 2.42
CA ALA A 13 9.10 5.67 3.62
C ALA A 13 9.50 4.22 3.89
N PHE A 14 9.90 3.47 2.86
CA PHE A 14 10.31 2.07 2.96
C PHE A 14 11.80 1.87 3.22
N GLU A 15 12.61 2.92 3.35
CA GLU A 15 14.04 2.84 3.69
C GLU A 15 14.32 2.18 5.06
N VAL A 16 13.30 2.06 5.91
CA VAL A 16 13.35 1.25 7.14
C VAL A 16 13.52 -0.25 6.87
N PHE A 17 13.44 -0.69 5.63
CA PHE A 17 13.71 -2.07 5.23
C PHE A 17 14.94 -2.12 4.34
N ASP A 18 15.77 -3.15 4.53
CA ASP A 18 16.90 -3.41 3.65
C ASP A 18 16.47 -4.14 2.36
N ASP A 19 17.43 -4.41 1.48
CA ASP A 19 17.24 -5.11 0.20
C ASP A 19 16.74 -6.56 0.34
N PHE A 20 16.79 -7.14 1.55
CA PHE A 20 16.19 -8.43 1.90
C PHE A 20 14.83 -8.30 2.61
N GLY A 21 14.30 -7.07 2.76
CA GLY A 21 13.06 -6.80 3.48
C GLY A 21 13.18 -6.86 5.00
N ARG A 22 14.39 -6.86 5.57
CA ARG A 22 14.60 -6.86 7.02
C ARG A 22 14.52 -5.44 7.56
N TYR A 23 13.81 -5.27 8.67
CA TYR A 23 13.72 -3.97 9.34
C TYR A 23 15.07 -3.50 9.87
N ARG A 24 15.41 -2.24 9.61
CA ARG A 24 16.65 -1.59 10.09
C ARG A 24 16.36 -0.21 10.65
N LYS A 25 17.10 0.17 11.68
CA LYS A 25 17.11 1.53 12.27
C LYS A 25 18.31 2.34 11.82
N GLU A 26 19.33 1.66 11.33
CA GLU A 26 20.58 2.25 10.89
C GLU A 26 20.95 1.73 9.51
N GLU A 27 21.59 2.55 8.73
CA GLU A 27 22.17 2.21 7.44
C GLU A 27 23.69 2.31 7.48
N SER A 28 24.35 1.42 6.75
CA SER A 28 25.79 1.36 6.64
C SER A 28 26.32 2.46 5.71
N LEU A 29 27.36 3.16 6.11
CA LEU A 29 28.05 4.13 5.29
C LEU A 29 29.19 3.45 4.53
N GLU A 30 28.87 2.77 3.43
CA GLU A 30 29.78 1.91 2.68
C GLU A 30 30.81 2.66 1.83
N ALA A 31 31.36 3.78 2.35
CA ALA A 31 32.46 4.50 1.75
C ALA A 31 33.78 4.10 2.43
N PRO A 32 34.91 4.05 1.71
CA PRO A 32 36.19 3.60 2.26
C PRO A 32 36.65 4.33 3.54
N GLU A 33 36.34 5.62 3.65
CA GLU A 33 36.65 6.46 4.81
C GLU A 33 35.83 6.10 6.06
N ASN A 34 34.76 5.35 5.89
CA ASN A 34 33.90 4.90 6.98
C ASN A 34 34.19 3.47 7.43
N LEU A 35 35.19 2.82 6.82
CA LEU A 35 35.56 1.45 7.20
C LEU A 35 36.12 1.40 8.61
N ILE A 36 35.47 0.64 9.49
CA ILE A 36 35.93 0.39 10.87
C ILE A 36 36.82 -0.85 10.93
N LYS A 37 36.38 -1.93 10.27
CA LYS A 37 37.08 -3.21 10.26
C LYS A 37 36.93 -3.89 8.91
N LYS A 38 38.05 -4.27 8.32
CA LYS A 38 38.07 -5.04 7.08
C LYS A 38 37.76 -6.50 7.34
N GLY A 39 36.83 -7.06 6.59
CA GLY A 39 36.53 -8.48 6.60
C GLY A 39 37.57 -9.29 5.84
N ASN A 40 37.46 -10.61 5.90
CA ASN A 40 38.34 -11.53 5.18
C ASN A 40 37.78 -11.95 3.80
N GLY A 41 36.61 -11.44 3.44
CA GLY A 41 35.92 -11.72 2.16
C GLY A 41 35.38 -13.15 2.01
N LYS A 42 35.61 -14.05 3.01
CA LYS A 42 35.13 -15.45 2.99
C LYS A 42 34.05 -15.71 4.05
N THR A 43 34.31 -15.32 5.28
CA THR A 43 33.43 -15.60 6.42
C THR A 43 33.01 -14.37 7.19
N THR A 44 33.69 -13.24 6.99
CA THR A 44 33.37 -11.95 7.64
C THR A 44 33.30 -10.86 6.61
N ALA A 45 32.22 -10.05 6.66
CA ALA A 45 32.04 -8.86 5.86
C ALA A 45 32.82 -7.66 6.44
N ASP A 46 33.04 -6.65 5.63
CA ASP A 46 33.56 -5.36 6.07
C ASP A 46 32.54 -4.70 7.03
N VAL A 47 33.03 -4.04 8.05
CA VAL A 47 32.21 -3.31 9.02
C VAL A 47 32.45 -1.82 8.82
N PHE A 48 31.40 -1.09 8.55
CA PHE A 48 31.41 0.35 8.34
C PHE A 48 30.72 1.10 9.49
N LYS A 49 30.96 2.40 9.57
CA LYS A 49 30.15 3.29 10.41
C LYS A 49 28.71 3.27 9.95
N THR A 50 27.79 3.49 10.87
CA THR A 50 26.36 3.57 10.58
C THR A 50 25.83 4.97 10.88
N LYS A 51 24.70 5.29 10.31
CA LYS A 51 23.88 6.47 10.66
C LYS A 51 22.42 6.05 10.76
N PRO A 52 21.56 6.78 11.49
CA PRO A 52 20.12 6.53 11.50
C PRO A 52 19.54 6.59 10.09
N VAL A 53 18.64 5.66 9.77
CA VAL A 53 17.89 5.66 8.52
C VAL A 53 16.99 6.89 8.48
N ASN A 54 17.00 7.61 7.38
CA ASN A 54 16.01 8.64 7.09
C ASN A 54 14.94 8.06 6.16
N ALA A 55 13.79 7.73 6.74
CA ALA A 55 12.65 7.16 6.03
C ALA A 55 11.49 8.16 5.87
N ALA A 56 11.76 9.46 6.06
CA ALA A 56 10.75 10.49 5.83
C ALA A 56 10.34 10.52 4.36
N GLY A 57 9.09 10.22 4.09
CA GLY A 57 8.49 10.18 2.76
C GLY A 57 7.40 11.22 2.58
N LEU A 58 6.84 11.27 1.38
CA LEU A 58 5.73 12.16 1.05
C LEU A 58 4.67 11.37 0.28
N LEU A 59 3.44 11.39 0.76
CA LEU A 59 2.26 10.96 0.02
C LEU A 59 1.55 12.21 -0.51
N ASP A 60 1.37 12.30 -1.81
CA ASP A 60 0.81 13.48 -2.47
C ASP A 60 -0.06 13.10 -3.67
N GLY A 61 -1.07 13.94 -3.95
CA GLY A 61 -1.93 13.78 -5.12
C GLY A 61 -2.95 12.64 -5.02
N THR A 62 -3.28 12.17 -3.82
CA THR A 62 -4.28 11.11 -3.61
C THR A 62 -5.69 11.59 -3.88
N GLY A 63 -5.92 12.91 -3.87
CA GLY A 63 -7.25 13.54 -3.92
C GLY A 63 -8.04 13.42 -2.60
N ASP A 64 -7.38 13.00 -1.54
CA ASP A 64 -7.88 13.04 -0.16
C ASP A 64 -6.88 13.83 0.72
N PRO A 65 -7.22 15.08 1.10
CA PRO A 65 -6.31 15.91 1.90
C PRO A 65 -5.92 15.30 3.25
N LYS A 66 -6.66 14.31 3.75
CA LYS A 66 -6.34 13.60 4.99
C LYS A 66 -5.23 12.57 4.80
N LEU A 67 -5.04 12.12 3.56
CA LEU A 67 -3.96 11.19 3.20
C LEU A 67 -2.69 11.92 2.81
N ASP A 68 -2.81 13.05 2.11
CA ASP A 68 -1.67 13.80 1.60
C ASP A 68 -0.84 14.41 2.75
N GLY A 69 0.47 14.38 2.59
CA GLY A 69 1.42 14.96 3.54
C GLY A 69 2.65 14.08 3.78
N GLU A 70 3.55 14.61 4.61
CA GLU A 70 4.74 13.89 5.03
C GLU A 70 4.39 12.68 5.88
N VAL A 71 5.11 11.59 5.67
CA VAL A 71 5.05 10.36 6.46
C VAL A 71 6.43 10.10 7.07
N VAL A 72 6.45 9.61 8.30
CA VAL A 72 7.69 9.37 9.05
C VAL A 72 8.43 8.15 8.52
N ASP A 73 7.68 7.09 8.25
CA ASP A 73 8.17 5.80 7.74
C ASP A 73 7.03 4.97 7.13
N ALA A 74 7.34 3.74 6.74
CA ALA A 74 6.36 2.81 6.19
C ALA A 74 5.23 2.45 7.16
N PHE A 75 5.46 2.44 8.47
CA PHE A 75 4.43 2.10 9.45
C PHE A 75 3.41 3.23 9.59
N ASP A 76 3.87 4.49 9.67
CA ASP A 76 2.98 5.67 9.63
C ASP A 76 2.17 5.69 8.34
N LEU A 77 2.81 5.42 7.19
CA LEU A 77 2.12 5.32 5.91
C LEU A 77 1.02 4.26 5.93
N ILE A 78 1.35 3.03 6.38
CA ILE A 78 0.40 1.91 6.43
C ILE A 78 -0.77 2.24 7.36
N GLU A 79 -0.50 2.81 8.53
CA GLU A 79 -1.55 3.20 9.48
C GLU A 79 -2.50 4.26 8.89
N ARG A 80 -1.96 5.24 8.19
CA ARG A 80 -2.72 6.29 7.51
C ARG A 80 -3.58 5.72 6.38
N LEU A 81 -3.02 4.84 5.56
CA LEU A 81 -3.76 4.15 4.48
C LEU A 81 -4.87 3.25 5.03
N ALA A 82 -4.61 2.52 6.12
CA ALA A 82 -5.59 1.62 6.74
C ALA A 82 -6.83 2.35 7.29
N LYS A 83 -6.69 3.62 7.67
CA LYS A 83 -7.78 4.47 8.19
C LYS A 83 -8.53 5.22 7.08
N SER A 84 -8.11 5.11 5.82
CA SER A 84 -8.68 5.87 4.72
C SER A 84 -9.90 5.18 4.11
N ASP A 85 -11.02 5.91 4.08
CA ASP A 85 -12.22 5.50 3.36
C ASP A 85 -11.95 5.32 1.86
N ARG A 86 -11.13 6.19 1.28
CA ARG A 86 -10.76 6.13 -0.14
C ARG A 86 -9.99 4.86 -0.48
N VAL A 87 -9.05 4.46 0.37
CA VAL A 87 -8.30 3.19 0.19
C VAL A 87 -9.23 2.00 0.34
N ARG A 88 -10.10 1.99 1.36
CA ARG A 88 -11.10 0.94 1.57
C ARG A 88 -12.00 0.79 0.33
N GLN A 89 -12.59 1.88 -0.14
CA GLN A 89 -13.44 1.88 -1.33
C GLN A 89 -12.69 1.43 -2.58
N SER A 90 -11.42 1.79 -2.73
CA SER A 90 -10.58 1.33 -3.83
C SER A 90 -10.39 -0.19 -3.79
N ILE A 91 -10.12 -0.77 -2.62
CA ILE A 91 -9.98 -2.22 -2.44
C ILE A 91 -11.30 -2.93 -2.78
N ILE A 92 -12.45 -2.41 -2.32
CA ILE A 92 -13.77 -2.98 -2.63
C ILE A 92 -14.03 -2.97 -4.15
N ARG A 93 -13.70 -1.88 -4.85
CA ARG A 93 -13.80 -1.80 -6.31
C ARG A 93 -12.89 -2.81 -7.01
N HIS A 94 -11.68 -3.03 -6.52
CA HIS A 94 -10.80 -4.06 -7.06
C HIS A 94 -11.38 -5.46 -6.83
N ALA A 95 -11.93 -5.75 -5.66
CA ALA A 95 -12.64 -7.00 -5.39
C ALA A 95 -13.85 -7.18 -6.33
N PHE A 96 -14.65 -6.12 -6.51
CA PHE A 96 -15.77 -6.13 -7.46
C PHE A 96 -15.29 -6.50 -8.87
N ARG A 97 -14.29 -5.81 -9.40
CA ARG A 97 -13.74 -6.09 -10.74
C ARG A 97 -13.23 -7.51 -10.89
N PHE A 98 -12.60 -8.03 -9.84
CA PHE A 98 -12.09 -9.41 -9.82
C PHE A 98 -13.24 -10.43 -9.90
N PHE A 99 -14.26 -10.31 -9.05
CA PHE A 99 -15.36 -11.27 -9.00
C PHE A 99 -16.35 -11.10 -10.15
N MET A 100 -16.62 -9.88 -10.59
CA MET A 100 -17.55 -9.62 -11.70
C MET A 100 -16.91 -9.83 -13.08
N GLY A 101 -15.57 -9.82 -13.18
CA GLY A 101 -14.84 -9.90 -14.45
C GLY A 101 -15.07 -8.70 -15.36
N ARG A 102 -15.46 -7.55 -14.81
CA ARG A 102 -15.74 -6.30 -15.53
C ARG A 102 -15.55 -5.09 -14.63
N ASN A 103 -15.44 -3.91 -15.22
CA ASN A 103 -15.50 -2.67 -14.47
C ASN A 103 -16.91 -2.38 -13.94
N GLU A 104 -16.96 -1.59 -12.86
CA GLU A 104 -18.19 -1.08 -12.28
C GLU A 104 -18.90 -0.08 -13.22
N MET A 105 -20.22 -0.07 -13.16
CA MET A 105 -21.11 0.89 -13.82
C MET A 105 -21.93 1.64 -12.76
N LEU A 106 -22.64 2.70 -13.15
CA LEU A 106 -23.52 3.43 -12.22
C LEU A 106 -24.59 2.54 -11.58
N SER A 107 -25.07 1.53 -12.31
CA SER A 107 -26.04 0.55 -11.82
C SER A 107 -25.50 -0.35 -10.71
N ASP A 108 -24.17 -0.40 -10.51
CA ASP A 108 -23.53 -1.19 -9.46
C ASP A 108 -23.31 -0.40 -8.16
N SER A 109 -23.77 0.84 -8.10
CA SER A 109 -23.52 1.75 -6.96
C SER A 109 -24.06 1.17 -5.66
N GLU A 110 -25.26 0.59 -5.67
CA GLU A 110 -25.88 -0.05 -4.52
C GLU A 110 -25.04 -1.24 -4.03
N THR A 111 -24.65 -2.13 -4.92
CA THR A 111 -23.76 -3.26 -4.62
C THR A 111 -22.44 -2.85 -3.97
N LEU A 112 -21.84 -1.75 -4.45
CA LEU A 112 -20.59 -1.23 -3.89
C LEU A 112 -20.79 -0.60 -2.52
N MET A 113 -21.91 0.09 -2.31
CA MET A 113 -22.29 0.65 -1.00
C MET A 113 -22.59 -0.45 0.02
N ASP A 114 -23.34 -1.48 -0.36
CA ASP A 114 -23.64 -2.61 0.51
C ASP A 114 -22.37 -3.37 0.91
N ALA A 115 -21.43 -3.55 -0.01
CA ALA A 115 -20.13 -4.15 0.29
C ALA A 115 -19.29 -3.30 1.24
N ASP A 116 -19.33 -1.95 1.12
CA ASP A 116 -18.67 -1.03 2.04
C ASP A 116 -19.31 -1.09 3.44
N HIS A 117 -20.63 -1.09 3.53
CA HIS A 117 -21.38 -1.26 4.78
C HIS A 117 -21.07 -2.60 5.45
N ALA A 118 -21.09 -3.69 4.70
CA ALA A 118 -20.75 -5.02 5.21
C ALA A 118 -19.33 -5.07 5.82
N TYR A 119 -18.37 -4.40 5.19
CA TYR A 119 -17.03 -4.25 5.75
C TYR A 119 -17.06 -3.53 7.10
N LEU A 120 -17.74 -2.38 7.16
CA LEU A 120 -17.79 -1.56 8.38
C LEU A 120 -18.52 -2.26 9.52
N GLU A 121 -19.68 -2.83 9.27
CA GLU A 121 -20.51 -3.52 10.25
C GLU A 121 -19.85 -4.78 10.81
N SER A 122 -19.04 -5.46 10.00
CA SER A 122 -18.30 -6.65 10.41
C SER A 122 -16.98 -6.36 11.14
N GLY A 123 -16.67 -5.09 11.41
CA GLY A 123 -15.41 -4.70 12.04
C GLY A 123 -14.18 -4.87 11.13
N GLY A 124 -14.36 -4.75 9.82
CA GLY A 124 -13.26 -4.79 8.85
C GLY A 124 -13.04 -6.18 8.18
N SER A 125 -14.05 -7.03 8.16
CA SER A 125 -13.94 -8.36 7.55
C SER A 125 -13.99 -8.30 6.02
N PHE A 126 -12.91 -8.68 5.35
CA PHE A 126 -12.90 -8.82 3.89
C PHE A 126 -13.81 -9.96 3.41
N ASN A 127 -14.01 -11.00 4.22
CA ASN A 127 -14.96 -12.06 3.89
C ASN A 127 -16.41 -11.53 3.79
N ALA A 128 -16.80 -10.56 4.63
CA ALA A 128 -18.12 -9.93 4.54
C ALA A 128 -18.27 -9.16 3.21
N VAL A 129 -17.24 -8.49 2.74
CA VAL A 129 -17.22 -7.85 1.41
C VAL A 129 -17.44 -8.87 0.30
N ILE A 130 -16.73 -10.00 0.35
CA ILE A 130 -16.87 -11.06 -0.67
C ILE A 130 -18.31 -11.61 -0.67
N VAL A 131 -18.87 -11.89 0.50
CA VAL A 131 -20.26 -12.39 0.60
C VAL A 131 -21.25 -11.36 0.04
N ALA A 132 -21.12 -10.09 0.42
CA ALA A 132 -21.99 -9.02 -0.11
C ALA A 132 -21.90 -8.90 -1.64
N LEU A 133 -20.69 -8.94 -2.20
CA LEU A 133 -20.50 -8.88 -3.66
C LEU A 133 -21.11 -10.09 -4.38
N LEU A 134 -20.87 -11.31 -3.90
CA LEU A 134 -21.30 -12.54 -4.57
C LEU A 134 -22.80 -12.82 -4.40
N SER A 135 -23.45 -12.26 -3.37
CA SER A 135 -24.91 -12.34 -3.18
C SER A 135 -25.68 -11.19 -3.83
N SER A 136 -25.00 -10.22 -4.44
CA SER A 136 -25.62 -9.04 -5.03
C SER A 136 -26.29 -9.33 -6.37
N ASP A 137 -27.24 -8.47 -6.73
CA ASP A 137 -27.90 -8.49 -8.04
C ASP A 137 -26.89 -8.28 -9.18
N SER A 138 -25.86 -7.50 -8.98
CA SER A 138 -24.76 -7.29 -9.93
C SER A 138 -24.00 -8.56 -10.29
N PHE A 139 -23.97 -9.54 -9.37
CA PHE A 139 -23.37 -10.86 -9.61
C PHE A 139 -24.37 -11.85 -10.17
N MET A 140 -25.58 -11.90 -9.59
CA MET A 140 -26.60 -12.91 -9.91
C MET A 140 -27.26 -12.66 -11.28
N TYR A 141 -27.44 -11.40 -11.66
CA TYR A 141 -28.16 -11.01 -12.90
C TYR A 141 -27.24 -10.29 -13.86
N ARG A 142 -26.48 -11.06 -14.65
CA ARG A 142 -25.68 -10.48 -15.73
C ARG A 142 -26.57 -10.00 -16.87
N LYS A 143 -26.60 -8.69 -17.14
CA LYS A 143 -27.09 -8.20 -18.42
C LYS A 143 -26.18 -8.71 -19.54
N GLN A 144 -26.77 -9.42 -20.51
CA GLN A 144 -26.08 -9.63 -21.79
C GLN A 144 -25.83 -8.27 -22.42
N MET A 145 -24.55 -7.96 -22.67
CA MET A 145 -24.25 -6.82 -23.54
C MET A 145 -24.55 -7.25 -24.97
N ASP A 146 -25.54 -6.64 -25.59
CA ASP A 146 -25.73 -6.74 -27.03
C ASP A 146 -24.46 -6.28 -27.71
N ARG A 147 -23.89 -7.14 -28.55
CA ARG A 147 -22.67 -6.87 -29.32
C ARG A 147 -22.98 -5.93 -30.48
#